data_0a00067042f4128883da9a96d7144122
#
_entry.id   0a00067042f4128883da9a96d7144122
#
_cell.length_a   1.000
_cell.length_b   1.000
_cell.length_c   1.000
_cell.angle_alpha   90.00
_cell.angle_beta   90.00
_cell.angle_gamma   90.00
#
_symmetry.space_group_name_H-M   'P 1'
#
loop_
_entity.id
_entity.type
_entity.pdbx_description
1 polymer ?
#
loop_
_entity_poly.entity_id
_entity_poly.type
_entity_poly.pdbx_seq_one_letter_code
_entity_poly.pdbx_strand_id
1 'polypeptide(L)'
;QFLAWDNGNYYLLAYDPKHDGPTVFRVDHMEDVAITNRSAEREETKPDPAEFSRKTFGMYPGKEVRARFRIPERLLGVFLDQFGSELTLLESDKEGYVEVSALLEISPPVIGFLFSLIRDIRILGPDELIREVQNYALAALKPSESQHADRPTS
;
A
#
# COMPACT_ATOMS: atom_id res chain seq x y z
N GLN A 1 -21.05 3.26 3.42
CA GLN A 1 -20.24 4.18 2.58
C GLN A 1 -19.49 5.14 3.48
N PHE A 2 -18.20 5.37 3.21
CA PHE A 2 -17.41 6.43 3.84
C PHE A 2 -16.34 6.95 2.89
N LEU A 3 -15.89 8.19 3.15
CA LEU A 3 -14.77 8.80 2.43
C LEU A 3 -13.50 8.62 3.25
N ALA A 4 -12.43 8.24 2.57
CA ALA A 4 -11.07 8.21 3.10
C ALA A 4 -10.19 9.23 2.35
N TRP A 5 -9.21 9.78 3.04
CA TRP A 5 -8.17 10.62 2.45
C TRP A 5 -6.84 9.88 2.54
N ASP A 6 -6.16 9.72 1.41
CA ASP A 6 -4.84 9.10 1.36
C ASP A 6 -4.01 9.68 0.21
N ASN A 7 -2.73 9.93 0.46
CA ASN A 7 -1.75 10.43 -0.53
C ASN A 7 -2.27 11.56 -1.44
N GLY A 8 -2.98 12.53 -0.85
CA GLY A 8 -3.48 13.69 -1.58
C GLY A 8 -4.78 13.45 -2.37
N ASN A 9 -5.41 12.29 -2.24
CA ASN A 9 -6.64 11.93 -2.95
C ASN A 9 -7.76 11.53 -1.99
N TYR A 10 -9.00 11.78 -2.41
CA TYR A 10 -10.19 11.23 -1.76
C TYR A 10 -10.63 9.93 -2.40
N TYR A 11 -11.02 9.00 -1.54
CA TYR A 11 -11.51 7.68 -1.92
C TYR A 11 -12.86 7.42 -1.28
N LEU A 12 -13.79 6.92 -2.06
CA LEU A 12 -15.10 6.46 -1.59
C LEU A 12 -15.08 4.94 -1.45
N LEU A 13 -15.28 4.43 -0.25
CA LEU A 13 -15.60 3.02 -0.04
C LEU A 13 -17.11 2.84 -0.15
N ALA A 14 -17.53 2.04 -1.08
CA ALA A 14 -18.93 1.72 -1.32
C ALA A 14 -19.09 0.25 -1.75
N TYR A 15 -20.29 -0.30 -1.51
CA TYR A 15 -20.64 -1.61 -2.03
C TYR A 15 -20.90 -1.51 -3.55
N ASP A 16 -20.23 -2.38 -4.32
CA ASP A 16 -20.50 -2.52 -5.75
C ASP A 16 -21.17 -3.87 -6.01
N PRO A 17 -22.44 -3.89 -6.45
CA PRO A 17 -23.16 -5.12 -6.76
C PRO A 17 -22.49 -5.98 -7.85
N LYS A 18 -21.65 -5.39 -8.69
CA LYS A 18 -20.92 -6.13 -9.74
C LYS A 18 -19.76 -6.95 -9.21
N HIS A 19 -19.19 -6.52 -8.08
CA HIS A 19 -18.04 -7.17 -7.47
C HIS A 19 -18.39 -7.94 -6.19
N ASP A 20 -19.68 -7.94 -5.81
CA ASP A 20 -20.22 -8.61 -4.62
C ASP A 20 -19.42 -8.28 -3.33
N GLY A 21 -19.07 -7.00 -3.16
CA GLY A 21 -18.31 -6.59 -2.00
C GLY A 21 -17.96 -5.10 -1.95
N PRO A 22 -17.29 -4.68 -0.86
CA PRO A 22 -16.83 -3.32 -0.73
C PRO A 22 -15.76 -3.02 -1.78
N THR A 23 -15.97 -1.98 -2.56
CA THR A 23 -15.08 -1.50 -3.61
C THR A 23 -14.65 -0.07 -3.31
N VAL A 24 -13.43 0.26 -3.68
CA VAL A 24 -12.85 1.59 -3.49
C VAL A 24 -12.85 2.34 -4.81
N PHE A 25 -13.36 3.54 -4.78
CA PHE A 25 -13.43 4.42 -5.94
C PHE A 25 -12.63 5.70 -5.66
N ARG A 26 -11.79 6.11 -6.58
CA ARG A 26 -11.16 7.44 -6.52
C ARG A 26 -12.19 8.51 -6.87
N VAL A 27 -12.35 9.49 -5.98
CA VAL A 27 -13.39 10.51 -6.14
C VAL A 27 -13.11 11.42 -7.35
N ASP A 28 -11.86 11.71 -7.63
CA ASP A 28 -11.43 12.52 -8.78
C ASP A 28 -11.60 11.83 -10.15
N HIS A 29 -11.86 10.51 -10.16
CA HIS A 29 -12.19 9.75 -11.38
C HIS A 29 -13.69 9.58 -11.58
N MET A 30 -14.53 10.12 -10.69
CA MET A 30 -15.99 10.01 -10.82
C MET A 30 -16.52 11.05 -11.79
N GLU A 31 -17.33 10.60 -12.73
CA GLU A 31 -18.07 11.43 -13.69
C GLU A 31 -19.55 11.37 -13.40
N ASP A 32 -20.30 12.39 -13.76
CA ASP A 32 -21.77 12.47 -13.68
C ASP A 32 -22.36 12.15 -12.29
N VAL A 33 -21.70 12.64 -11.22
CA VAL A 33 -22.17 12.43 -9.85
C VAL A 33 -23.47 13.17 -9.60
N ALA A 34 -24.52 12.42 -9.21
CA ALA A 34 -25.84 12.99 -8.92
C ALA A 34 -26.44 12.43 -7.63
N ILE A 35 -27.20 13.27 -6.93
CA ILE A 35 -28.00 12.83 -5.79
C ILE A 35 -29.23 12.09 -6.32
N THR A 36 -29.43 10.87 -5.82
CA THR A 36 -30.60 10.07 -6.17
C THR A 36 -31.62 10.04 -5.02
N ASN A 37 -32.88 9.76 -5.32
CA ASN A 37 -33.95 9.59 -4.31
C ASN A 37 -33.91 8.19 -3.64
N ARG A 38 -32.88 7.37 -3.91
CA ARG A 38 -32.70 6.06 -3.27
C ARG A 38 -32.00 6.23 -1.93
N SER A 39 -32.57 5.65 -0.89
CA SER A 39 -31.86 5.52 0.39
C SER A 39 -30.70 4.55 0.24
N ALA A 40 -29.56 4.88 0.85
CA ALA A 40 -28.45 3.93 0.96
C ALA A 40 -28.89 2.75 1.82
N GLU A 41 -28.68 1.53 1.35
CA GLU A 41 -28.86 0.34 2.16
C GLU A 41 -27.88 0.39 3.33
N ARG A 42 -28.39 0.20 4.54
CA ARG A 42 -27.54 0.06 5.74
C ARG A 42 -27.06 -1.38 5.81
N GLU A 43 -25.83 -1.62 5.43
CA GLU A 43 -25.17 -2.85 5.83
C GLU A 43 -24.93 -2.88 7.34
N GLU A 44 -25.29 -3.98 7.98
CA GLU A 44 -25.11 -4.20 9.43
C GLU A 44 -23.61 -4.32 9.81
N THR A 45 -22.75 -4.64 8.85
CA THR A 45 -21.29 -4.70 9.01
C THR A 45 -20.61 -3.57 8.26
N LYS A 46 -20.50 -2.42 8.93
CA LYS A 46 -19.60 -1.36 8.40
C LYS A 46 -18.15 -1.77 8.70
N PRO A 47 -17.30 -1.92 7.67
CA PRO A 47 -15.87 -2.05 7.94
C PRO A 47 -15.41 -0.82 8.74
N ASP A 48 -14.60 -1.02 9.77
CA ASP A 48 -14.01 0.07 10.53
C ASP A 48 -13.16 0.92 9.56
N PRO A 49 -13.45 2.22 9.41
CA PRO A 49 -12.68 3.09 8.52
C PRO A 49 -11.19 3.09 8.86
N ALA A 50 -10.85 2.98 10.15
CA ALA A 50 -9.46 2.92 10.60
C ALA A 50 -8.80 1.57 10.28
N GLU A 51 -9.53 0.47 10.38
CA GLU A 51 -9.06 -0.85 9.97
C GLU A 51 -8.88 -0.93 8.46
N PHE A 52 -9.84 -0.38 7.72
CA PHE A 52 -9.75 -0.32 6.27
C PHE A 52 -8.57 0.54 5.80
N SER A 53 -8.40 1.72 6.37
CA SER A 53 -7.28 2.62 6.04
C SER A 53 -5.92 1.99 6.36
N ARG A 54 -5.83 1.19 7.42
CA ARG A 54 -4.61 0.47 7.80
C ARG A 54 -4.30 -0.72 6.90
N LYS A 55 -5.31 -1.48 6.47
CA LYS A 55 -5.14 -2.63 5.55
C LYS A 55 -4.82 -2.18 4.14
N THR A 56 -5.22 -0.99 3.77
CA THR A 56 -5.16 -0.52 2.40
C THR A 56 -4.03 0.48 2.21
N PHE A 57 -2.81 0.02 2.30
CA PHE A 57 -1.67 0.77 1.77
C PHE A 57 -1.87 0.91 0.26
N GLY A 58 -2.77 1.86 -0.14
CA GLY A 58 -3.04 2.18 -1.52
C GLY A 58 -3.88 1.15 -2.28
N MET A 59 -4.93 0.57 -1.69
CA MET A 59 -5.98 -0.17 -2.40
C MET A 59 -5.56 -1.42 -3.19
N TYR A 60 -4.41 -1.97 -2.91
CA TYR A 60 -3.96 -3.21 -3.54
C TYR A 60 -4.04 -4.33 -2.52
N PRO A 61 -4.94 -5.31 -2.70
CA PRO A 61 -4.96 -6.49 -1.85
C PRO A 61 -3.62 -7.20 -1.99
N GLY A 62 -2.88 -7.28 -0.90
CA GLY A 62 -1.61 -7.98 -0.82
C GLY A 62 -1.65 -9.07 0.24
N LYS A 63 -0.65 -9.92 0.26
CA LYS A 63 -0.48 -10.88 1.33
C LYS A 63 0.02 -10.15 2.57
N GLU A 64 -0.72 -10.29 3.68
CA GLU A 64 -0.32 -9.76 4.98
C GLU A 64 0.87 -10.54 5.54
N VAL A 65 1.90 -9.83 5.96
CA VAL A 65 3.10 -10.40 6.56
C VAL A 65 3.57 -9.55 7.74
N ARG A 66 4.17 -10.19 8.72
CA ARG A 66 4.91 -9.49 9.77
C ARG A 66 6.36 -9.30 9.34
N ALA A 67 6.67 -8.09 8.88
CA ALA A 67 7.98 -7.73 8.41
C ALA A 67 8.89 -7.23 9.56
N ARG A 68 10.19 -7.44 9.43
CA ARG A 68 11.20 -6.90 10.33
C ARG A 68 12.21 -6.08 9.56
N PHE A 69 12.57 -4.94 10.14
CA PHE A 69 13.52 -4.00 9.57
C PHE A 69 14.53 -3.57 10.60
N ARG A 70 15.77 -3.30 10.18
CA ARG A 70 16.75 -2.53 10.94
C ARG A 70 16.84 -1.15 10.28
N ILE A 71 16.56 -0.12 11.05
CA ILE A 71 16.49 1.25 10.57
C ILE A 71 17.34 2.17 11.44
N PRO A 72 17.94 3.25 10.88
CA PRO A 72 18.54 4.29 11.71
C PRO A 72 17.48 4.94 12.60
N GLU A 73 17.83 5.31 13.83
CA GLU A 73 16.91 5.93 14.80
C GLU A 73 16.17 7.16 14.21
N ARG A 74 16.83 7.96 13.36
CA ARG A 74 16.25 9.11 12.68
C ARG A 74 15.05 8.79 11.79
N LEU A 75 14.91 7.54 11.35
CA LEU A 75 13.79 7.08 10.53
C LEU A 75 12.64 6.48 11.33
N LEU A 76 12.77 6.40 12.66
CA LEU A 76 11.71 5.84 13.51
C LEU A 76 10.39 6.60 13.35
N GLY A 77 10.42 7.94 13.31
CA GLY A 77 9.22 8.76 13.08
C GLY A 77 8.54 8.43 11.76
N VAL A 78 9.31 8.27 10.69
CA VAL A 78 8.79 7.91 9.36
C VAL A 78 8.09 6.55 9.38
N PHE A 79 8.67 5.57 10.10
CA PHE A 79 8.05 4.26 10.25
C PHE A 79 6.81 4.29 11.15
N LEU A 80 6.81 5.11 12.22
CA LEU A 80 5.64 5.31 13.07
C LEU A 80 4.49 5.98 12.30
N ASP A 81 4.78 6.99 11.50
CA ASP A 81 3.78 7.66 10.66
C ASP A 81 3.16 6.68 9.65
N GLN A 82 3.99 5.76 9.14
CA GLN A 82 3.58 4.83 8.10
C GLN A 82 2.81 3.62 8.63
N PHE A 83 3.26 3.01 9.73
CA PHE A 83 2.74 1.75 10.26
C PHE A 83 1.94 1.91 11.56
N GLY A 84 2.00 3.09 12.18
CA GLY A 84 1.20 3.44 13.35
C GLY A 84 1.38 2.48 14.51
N SER A 85 0.26 2.08 15.11
CA SER A 85 0.21 1.18 16.27
C SER A 85 0.66 -0.26 15.98
N GLU A 86 0.76 -0.64 14.72
CA GLU A 86 1.23 -1.99 14.33
C GLU A 86 2.75 -2.12 14.37
N LEU A 87 3.46 -1.00 14.61
CA LEU A 87 4.90 -0.98 14.76
C LEU A 87 5.31 -1.41 16.17
N THR A 88 6.15 -2.42 16.25
CA THR A 88 6.76 -2.89 17.50
C THR A 88 8.26 -2.60 17.46
N LEU A 89 8.77 -1.93 18.49
CA LEU A 89 10.21 -1.71 18.67
C LEU A 89 10.88 -2.94 19.26
N LEU A 90 12.03 -3.28 18.71
CA LEU A 90 12.89 -4.36 19.16
C LEU A 90 14.29 -3.79 19.45
N GLU A 91 15.01 -4.42 20.34
CA GLU A 91 16.41 -4.05 20.60
C GLU A 91 17.28 -4.32 19.36
N SER A 92 18.23 -3.43 19.11
CA SER A 92 19.23 -3.58 18.05
C SER A 92 20.62 -3.75 18.69
N ASP A 93 21.42 -4.62 18.13
CA ASP A 93 22.84 -4.81 18.50
C ASP A 93 23.76 -3.74 17.87
N LYS A 94 23.19 -2.88 17.00
CA LYS A 94 23.95 -1.87 16.27
C LYS A 94 23.63 -0.47 16.80
N GLU A 95 24.65 0.21 17.28
CA GLU A 95 24.55 1.60 17.77
C GLU A 95 23.99 2.55 16.70
N GLY A 96 23.05 3.43 17.09
CA GLY A 96 22.37 4.37 16.20
C GLY A 96 21.30 3.73 15.30
N TYR A 97 20.98 2.45 15.54
CA TYR A 97 19.93 1.71 14.81
C TYR A 97 18.95 1.08 15.79
N VAL A 98 17.70 0.96 15.35
CA VAL A 98 16.67 0.19 16.01
C VAL A 98 16.15 -0.90 15.09
N GLU A 99 15.72 -2.02 15.65
CA GLU A 99 14.93 -2.99 14.92
C GLU A 99 13.45 -2.72 15.16
N VAL A 100 12.66 -2.85 14.12
CA VAL A 100 11.23 -2.67 14.18
C VAL A 100 10.53 -3.85 13.50
N SER A 101 9.37 -4.20 14.03
CA SER A 101 8.48 -5.19 13.43
C SER A 101 7.15 -4.51 13.11
N ALA A 102 6.66 -4.67 11.89
CA ALA A 102 5.40 -4.12 11.43
C ALA A 102 4.56 -5.18 10.72
N LEU A 103 3.24 -5.13 10.93
CA LEU A 103 2.30 -5.89 10.13
C LEU A 103 1.99 -5.07 8.87
N LEU A 104 2.18 -5.64 7.70
CA LEU A 104 1.96 -4.95 6.43
C LEU A 104 1.47 -5.92 5.34
N GLU A 105 0.79 -5.39 4.35
CA GLU A 105 0.48 -6.11 3.12
C GLU A 105 1.56 -5.86 2.07
N ILE A 106 2.08 -6.92 1.46
CA ILE A 106 3.04 -6.79 0.35
C ILE A 106 2.29 -6.24 -0.86
N SER A 107 2.53 -4.98 -1.18
CA SER A 107 1.82 -4.24 -2.22
C SER A 107 2.73 -3.25 -2.92
N PRO A 108 2.41 -2.81 -4.16
CA PRO A 108 3.24 -1.83 -4.87
C PRO A 108 3.54 -0.55 -4.09
N PRO A 109 2.57 0.06 -3.36
CA PRO A 109 2.87 1.22 -2.52
C PRO A 109 3.84 0.94 -1.38
N VAL A 110 3.72 -0.21 -0.70
CA VAL A 110 4.67 -0.60 0.35
C VAL A 110 6.06 -0.81 -0.24
N ILE A 111 6.16 -1.47 -1.38
CA ILE A 111 7.44 -1.64 -2.09
C ILE A 111 8.02 -0.27 -2.47
N GLY A 112 7.21 0.66 -2.99
CA GLY A 112 7.64 2.02 -3.32
C GLY A 112 8.16 2.79 -2.11
N PHE A 113 7.46 2.69 -0.96
CA PHE A 113 7.92 3.26 0.30
C PHE A 113 9.28 2.67 0.72
N LEU A 114 9.43 1.35 0.70
CA LEU A 114 10.70 0.70 1.04
C LEU A 114 11.81 1.11 0.09
N PHE A 115 11.54 1.26 -1.21
CA PHE A 115 12.53 1.75 -2.17
C PHE A 115 12.98 3.18 -1.87
N SER A 116 12.12 4.06 -1.40
CA SER A 116 12.49 5.42 -1.04
C SER A 116 13.54 5.47 0.09
N LEU A 117 13.61 4.42 0.90
CA LEU A 117 14.50 4.30 2.06
C LEU A 117 15.57 3.20 1.91
N ILE A 118 15.65 2.53 0.77
CA ILE A 118 16.42 1.28 0.59
C ILE A 118 17.91 1.40 0.89
N ARG A 119 18.47 2.60 0.79
CA ARG A 119 19.88 2.87 1.11
C ARG A 119 20.17 2.87 2.59
N ASP A 120 19.18 3.25 3.39
CA ASP A 120 19.32 3.47 4.83
C ASP A 120 18.85 2.29 5.66
N ILE A 121 17.90 1.52 5.16
CA ILE A 121 17.26 0.43 5.90
C ILE A 121 17.80 -0.94 5.52
N ARG A 122 17.53 -1.93 6.37
CA ARG A 122 17.73 -3.35 6.06
C ARG A 122 16.43 -4.09 6.33
N ILE A 123 15.97 -4.84 5.34
CA ILE A 123 14.83 -5.76 5.48
C ILE A 123 15.40 -7.06 6.05
N LEU A 124 14.98 -7.42 7.26
CA LEU A 124 15.45 -8.61 7.96
C LEU A 124 14.56 -9.83 7.73
N GLY A 125 13.39 -9.63 7.16
CA GLY A 125 12.44 -10.68 6.84
C GLY A 125 11.00 -10.16 6.74
N PRO A 126 10.08 -10.99 6.29
CA PRO A 126 10.29 -12.38 5.85
C PRO A 126 10.93 -12.48 4.46
N ASP A 127 11.44 -13.66 4.11
CA ASP A 127 12.07 -13.92 2.80
C ASP A 127 11.15 -13.60 1.63
N GLU A 128 9.84 -13.73 1.82
CA GLU A 128 8.84 -13.38 0.83
C GLU A 128 8.88 -11.90 0.47
N LEU A 129 8.91 -11.01 1.47
CA LEU A 129 9.04 -9.57 1.24
C LEU A 129 10.36 -9.24 0.55
N ILE A 130 11.45 -9.87 0.98
CA ILE A 130 12.77 -9.67 0.37
C ILE A 130 12.74 -10.04 -1.11
N ARG A 131 12.15 -11.19 -1.46
CA ARG A 131 12.01 -11.63 -2.86
C ARG A 131 11.16 -10.66 -3.68
N GLU A 132 10.04 -10.17 -3.13
CA GLU A 132 9.20 -9.21 -3.85
C GLU A 132 9.94 -7.89 -4.11
N VAL A 133 10.64 -7.35 -3.13
CA VAL A 133 11.49 -6.15 -3.32
C VAL A 133 12.55 -6.39 -4.41
N GLN A 134 13.19 -7.57 -4.41
CA GLN A 134 14.16 -7.93 -5.45
C GLN A 134 13.52 -8.04 -6.83
N ASN A 135 12.34 -8.67 -6.93
CA ASN A 135 11.61 -8.81 -8.18
C ASN A 135 11.25 -7.45 -8.80
N TYR A 136 10.77 -6.52 -7.98
CA TYR A 136 10.48 -5.16 -8.42
C TYR A 136 11.74 -4.42 -8.90
N ALA A 137 12.86 -4.55 -8.18
CA ALA A 137 14.13 -3.96 -8.59
C ALA A 137 14.60 -4.52 -9.94
N LEU A 138 14.54 -5.83 -10.10
CA LEU A 138 14.94 -6.51 -11.33
C LEU A 138 14.02 -6.18 -12.51
N ALA A 139 12.72 -6.03 -12.28
CA ALA A 139 11.77 -5.64 -13.31
C ALA A 139 12.08 -4.25 -13.88
N ALA A 140 12.49 -3.31 -13.03
CA ALA A 140 12.87 -1.96 -13.45
C ALA A 140 14.16 -1.91 -14.28
N LEU A 141 15.00 -2.95 -14.19
CA LEU A 141 16.27 -3.05 -14.93
C LEU A 141 16.14 -3.81 -16.26
N LYS A 142 14.98 -4.42 -16.54
CA LYS A 142 14.75 -5.05 -17.84
C LYS A 142 14.68 -3.98 -18.93
N PRO A 143 15.40 -4.15 -20.06
CA PRO A 143 15.24 -3.26 -21.21
C PRO A 143 13.78 -3.27 -21.63
N SER A 144 13.19 -2.09 -21.89
CA SER A 144 11.88 -2.03 -22.54
C SER A 144 12.01 -2.71 -23.90
N GLU A 145 11.28 -3.79 -24.12
CA GLU A 145 11.15 -4.37 -25.46
C GLU A 145 10.57 -3.26 -26.35
N SER A 146 11.38 -2.77 -27.27
CA SER A 146 11.02 -1.75 -28.22
C SER A 146 9.79 -2.22 -28.98
N GLN A 147 8.66 -1.57 -28.80
CA GLN A 147 7.53 -1.66 -29.71
C GLN A 147 7.95 -1.02 -31.04
N HIS A 148 8.76 -1.72 -31.81
CA HIS A 148 8.90 -1.53 -33.25
C HIS A 148 8.03 -2.59 -33.92
N ALA A 149 6.72 -2.33 -33.93
CA ALA A 149 5.80 -3.02 -34.79
C ALA A 149 5.43 -2.06 -35.94
N ASP A 150 5.98 -2.34 -37.12
CA ASP A 150 5.46 -2.11 -38.46
C ASP A 150 4.47 -0.95 -38.66
N ARG A 151 4.98 0.13 -39.26
CA ARG A 151 4.16 0.93 -40.14
C ARG A 151 4.15 0.24 -41.51
N PRO A 152 3.03 -0.20 -42.04
CA PRO A 152 2.93 -0.60 -43.42
C PRO A 152 3.10 0.65 -44.30
N THR A 153 4.13 0.65 -45.14
CA THR A 153 4.27 1.56 -46.26
C THR A 153 3.22 1.22 -47.32
N SER A 154 2.37 2.17 -47.62
CA SER A 154 1.62 2.27 -48.88
C SER A 154 1.40 3.73 -49.16
#